data_1872da1b30cc96801073ffde12c16f5f
#
_entry.id   1872da1b30cc96801073ffde12c16f5f
#
_cell.length_a   1.000
_cell.length_b   1.000
_cell.length_c   1.000
_cell.angle_alpha   90.00
_cell.angle_beta   90.00
_cell.angle_gamma   90.00
#
_symmetry.space_group_name_H-M   'P 1'
#
loop_
_entity.id
_entity.type
_entity.pdbx_description
1 polymer ?
#
loop_
_entity_poly.entity_id
_entity_poly.type
_entity_poly.pdbx_seq_one_letter_code
_entity_poly.pdbx_strand_id
1 'polypeptide(L)'
;MRKTVTRATLAAMLFMGAGAASAQDAPAPSPASPPPAEAEPRVDEIEVLGERRLEDGQAIYENLEVLAEPQAFNQPVPRFHGPVCVSVTGVDAKVARLVEARINAVADYVGLPKAKEGCKANAVVLISADPPKMFEAVIKERFGLIGQQQNRDVAIGTIRADLAAGKPLVAWSQSSERNYDGGTTADSSGDPALAGAGSFGDGLNVTRTTMTGRLRSTIFIAKDVAVVAFDAKHLADVHPIQLADIAALYLLGNPRRNIDYDSLGTSSLLTLFRDGPKKSPIEMTDFDRAYLKGIYSLRPNDFSSRLYRTVTAAYDKQCAEEGVPCPADPLPKRK
;
A
#
# COMPACT_ATOMS: atom_id res chain seq x y z
N MET A 1 -49.83 25.31 16.45
CA MET A 1 -50.40 24.71 17.66
C MET A 1 -49.34 24.60 18.71
N ARG A 2 -49.48 25.36 19.75
CA ARG A 2 -48.66 25.46 20.98
C ARG A 2 -48.88 24.19 21.84
N LYS A 3 -47.92 23.79 22.61
CA LYS A 3 -47.95 23.29 24.01
C LYS A 3 -46.57 22.82 24.40
N THR A 4 -45.95 23.39 25.27
CA THR A 4 -45.90 23.67 26.73
C THR A 4 -44.86 22.81 27.46
N VAL A 5 -43.95 23.51 28.00
CA VAL A 5 -42.95 23.31 29.08
C VAL A 5 -43.51 22.61 30.31
N THR A 6 -42.70 21.77 30.98
CA THR A 6 -42.81 21.59 32.40
C THR A 6 -41.42 21.44 33.06
N ARG A 7 -41.09 22.39 33.89
CA ARG A 7 -40.01 22.39 34.90
C ARG A 7 -40.55 21.67 36.16
N ALA A 8 -39.70 20.97 36.86
CA ALA A 8 -39.92 20.66 38.27
C ALA A 8 -38.61 20.78 39.04
N THR A 9 -38.67 21.63 40.03
CA THR A 9 -37.67 22.05 40.99
C THR A 9 -37.80 21.29 42.32
N LEU A 10 -36.72 21.28 43.09
CA LEU A 10 -36.56 21.31 44.55
C LEU A 10 -36.70 19.99 45.34
N ALA A 11 -35.71 19.63 46.18
CA ALA A 11 -35.67 20.02 47.61
C ALA A 11 -34.37 19.56 48.27
N ALA A 12 -33.77 20.48 49.00
CA ALA A 12 -32.69 20.28 49.96
C ALA A 12 -33.26 19.77 51.29
N MET A 13 -32.52 18.96 52.05
CA MET A 13 -32.67 18.84 53.51
C MET A 13 -31.30 18.71 54.16
N LEU A 14 -31.01 19.73 54.96
CA LEU A 14 -30.01 19.73 56.02
C LEU A 14 -30.47 18.85 57.18
N PHE A 15 -29.55 18.11 57.80
CA PHE A 15 -29.65 17.72 59.20
C PHE A 15 -28.33 17.93 59.92
N MET A 16 -28.32 18.88 60.86
CA MET A 16 -27.31 19.04 61.91
C MET A 16 -27.64 18.07 63.05
N GLY A 17 -26.62 17.40 63.55
CA GLY A 17 -26.69 16.64 64.78
C GLY A 17 -25.33 16.64 65.50
N ALA A 18 -25.21 17.50 66.50
CA ALA A 18 -24.05 17.54 67.40
C ALA A 18 -24.23 16.43 68.45
N GLY A 19 -23.17 15.65 68.68
CA GLY A 19 -23.09 14.68 69.78
C GLY A 19 -21.64 14.63 70.29
N ALA A 20 -21.42 15.23 71.49
CA ALA A 20 -20.18 15.10 72.23
C ALA A 20 -20.19 13.75 72.97
N ALA A 21 -19.09 13.01 72.92
CA ALA A 21 -18.78 11.88 73.78
C ALA A 21 -17.28 11.70 73.99
N SER A 22 -16.89 11.83 75.22
CA SER A 22 -15.81 11.37 76.09
C SER A 22 -14.59 10.64 75.47
N ALA A 23 -13.45 11.14 75.83
CA ALA A 23 -12.16 10.49 75.70
C ALA A 23 -12.07 9.22 76.57
N GLN A 24 -11.61 8.13 75.97
CA GLN A 24 -11.03 6.98 76.64
C GLN A 24 -9.67 6.70 76.03
N ASP A 25 -8.66 6.67 76.92
CA ASP A 25 -7.28 6.28 76.61
C ASP A 25 -7.25 4.86 76.04
N ALA A 26 -6.72 4.74 74.81
CA ALA A 26 -6.33 3.49 74.23
C ALA A 26 -4.81 3.45 73.97
N PRO A 27 -4.15 2.30 74.17
CA PRO A 27 -2.69 2.18 74.01
C PRO A 27 -2.22 2.42 72.61
N ALA A 28 -1.02 3.01 72.48
CA ALA A 28 -0.39 3.36 71.21
C ALA A 28 -0.28 2.14 70.24
N PRO A 29 -0.65 2.29 68.97
CA PRO A 29 -0.43 1.25 67.98
C PRO A 29 1.03 1.11 67.60
N SER A 30 1.51 -0.14 67.50
CA SER A 30 2.81 -0.49 66.95
C SER A 30 2.97 0.08 65.53
N PRO A 31 4.20 0.44 65.11
CA PRO A 31 4.44 0.97 63.79
C PRO A 31 4.03 -0.05 62.71
N ALA A 32 3.13 0.36 61.88
CA ALA A 32 2.67 -0.41 60.71
C ALA A 32 3.86 -0.62 59.77
N SER A 33 4.04 -1.86 59.31
CA SER A 33 4.95 -2.19 58.20
C SER A 33 4.64 -1.33 56.98
N PRO A 34 5.67 -0.84 56.26
CA PRO A 34 5.46 -0.07 55.06
C PRO A 34 4.67 -0.92 54.03
N PRO A 35 3.73 -0.32 53.30
CA PRO A 35 3.01 -1.04 52.23
C PRO A 35 4.01 -1.57 51.19
N PRO A 36 3.73 -2.70 50.55
CA PRO A 36 4.55 -3.19 49.44
C PRO A 36 4.68 -2.09 48.42
N ALA A 37 5.91 -1.80 47.99
CA ALA A 37 6.17 -0.86 46.90
C ALA A 37 5.28 -1.28 45.69
N GLU A 38 4.38 -0.39 45.29
CA GLU A 38 3.67 -0.54 44.00
C GLU A 38 4.76 -0.75 42.95
N ALA A 39 4.70 -1.91 42.29
CA ALA A 39 5.56 -2.17 41.16
C ALA A 39 5.28 -1.08 40.11
N GLU A 40 6.28 -0.23 39.87
CA GLU A 40 6.21 0.72 38.77
C GLU A 40 5.80 -0.03 37.50
N PRO A 41 4.84 0.50 36.73
CA PRO A 41 4.49 -0.13 35.46
C PRO A 41 5.77 -0.19 34.62
N ARG A 42 6.23 -1.40 34.32
CA ARG A 42 7.28 -1.60 33.32
C ARG A 42 6.77 -0.99 32.03
N VAL A 43 7.28 0.16 31.68
CA VAL A 43 7.16 0.68 30.31
C VAL A 43 7.86 -0.37 29.47
N ASP A 44 7.09 -1.11 28.65
CA ASP A 44 7.66 -2.00 27.65
C ASP A 44 8.68 -1.17 26.87
N GLU A 45 9.95 -1.56 26.94
CA GLU A 45 11.03 -0.91 26.24
C GLU A 45 10.67 -0.91 24.76
N ILE A 46 10.38 0.26 24.21
CA ILE A 46 10.12 0.42 22.78
C ILE A 46 11.48 0.21 22.12
N GLU A 47 11.70 -0.99 21.61
CA GLU A 47 12.84 -1.28 20.76
C GLU A 47 12.66 -0.53 19.45
N VAL A 48 13.24 0.66 19.38
CA VAL A 48 13.32 1.41 18.12
C VAL A 48 14.33 0.67 17.24
N LEU A 49 13.84 -0.26 16.46
CA LEU A 49 14.63 -0.86 15.38
C LEU A 49 14.93 0.26 14.38
N GLY A 50 16.16 0.77 14.44
CA GLY A 50 16.64 1.74 13.46
C GLY A 50 16.47 1.19 12.06
N GLU A 51 16.12 2.05 11.11
CA GLU A 51 16.02 1.66 9.71
C GLU A 51 17.36 1.11 9.23
N ARG A 52 17.37 -0.12 8.70
CA ARG A 52 18.56 -0.71 8.10
C ARG A 52 18.79 -0.05 6.75
N ARG A 53 19.80 0.80 6.67
CA ARG A 53 20.17 1.48 5.43
C ARG A 53 20.99 0.57 4.53
N LEU A 54 20.84 0.75 3.23
CA LEU A 54 21.61 0.03 2.23
C LEU A 54 22.96 0.70 2.07
N GLU A 55 24.01 -0.12 2.04
CA GLU A 55 25.40 0.36 2.06
C GLU A 55 25.93 0.71 0.67
N ASP A 56 25.39 0.07 -0.38
CA ASP A 56 25.84 0.28 -1.75
C ASP A 56 24.74 0.00 -2.80
N GLY A 57 25.04 0.33 -4.06
CA GLY A 57 24.13 0.11 -5.17
C GLY A 57 23.88 -1.37 -5.45
N GLN A 58 24.80 -2.28 -5.11
CA GLN A 58 24.61 -3.71 -5.26
C GLN A 58 23.51 -4.21 -4.29
N ALA A 59 23.50 -3.73 -3.04
CA ALA A 59 22.46 -4.05 -2.08
C ALA A 59 21.08 -3.55 -2.54
N ILE A 60 20.99 -2.38 -3.15
CA ILE A 60 19.74 -1.89 -3.77
C ILE A 60 19.28 -2.84 -4.87
N TYR A 61 20.19 -3.29 -5.74
CA TYR A 61 19.85 -4.21 -6.81
C TYR A 61 19.31 -5.54 -6.27
N GLU A 62 20.00 -6.15 -5.32
CA GLU A 62 19.62 -7.42 -4.70
C GLU A 62 18.25 -7.33 -4.03
N ASN A 63 17.98 -6.26 -3.29
CA ASN A 63 16.68 -6.04 -2.70
C ASN A 63 15.56 -5.83 -3.74
N LEU A 64 15.85 -5.16 -4.85
CA LEU A 64 14.88 -5.02 -5.94
C LEU A 64 14.58 -6.35 -6.63
N GLU A 65 15.56 -7.23 -6.79
CA GLU A 65 15.33 -8.58 -7.34
C GLU A 65 14.43 -9.43 -6.44
N VAL A 66 14.49 -9.22 -5.13
CA VAL A 66 13.61 -9.89 -4.16
C VAL A 66 12.21 -9.29 -4.19
N LEU A 67 12.10 -7.96 -4.24
CA LEU A 67 10.86 -7.24 -3.99
C LEU A 67 10.02 -7.00 -5.24
N ALA A 68 10.64 -6.62 -6.37
CA ALA A 68 9.91 -6.21 -7.56
C ALA A 68 9.43 -7.41 -8.38
N GLU A 69 8.18 -7.34 -8.89
CA GLU A 69 7.68 -8.35 -9.82
C GLU A 69 8.54 -8.37 -11.08
N PRO A 70 9.11 -9.53 -11.46
CA PRO A 70 9.94 -9.63 -12.65
C PRO A 70 9.09 -9.34 -13.89
N GLN A 71 9.60 -8.45 -14.73
CA GLN A 71 8.99 -8.17 -16.02
C GLN A 71 9.68 -9.00 -17.10
N ALA A 72 8.93 -9.36 -18.15
CA ALA A 72 9.53 -9.99 -19.31
C ALA A 72 10.63 -9.07 -19.91
N PHE A 73 11.62 -9.69 -20.52
CA PHE A 73 12.75 -8.95 -21.12
C PHE A 73 12.23 -7.87 -22.09
N ASN A 74 12.73 -6.67 -21.94
CA ASN A 74 12.35 -5.50 -22.75
C ASN A 74 10.89 -5.03 -22.59
N GLN A 75 10.18 -5.39 -21.52
CA GLN A 75 8.89 -4.80 -21.23
C GLN A 75 8.99 -3.60 -20.29
N PRO A 76 8.18 -2.55 -20.49
CA PRO A 76 8.02 -1.47 -19.52
C PRO A 76 7.37 -1.95 -18.23
N VAL A 77 7.64 -1.24 -17.13
CA VAL A 77 7.00 -1.50 -15.83
C VAL A 77 5.55 -1.01 -15.87
N PRO A 78 4.56 -1.87 -15.55
CA PRO A 78 3.16 -1.46 -15.42
C PRO A 78 2.99 -0.43 -14.31
N ARG A 79 2.39 0.74 -14.61
CA ARG A 79 2.14 1.78 -13.61
C ARG A 79 1.03 2.73 -14.04
N PHE A 80 0.53 3.54 -13.13
CA PHE A 80 -0.37 4.63 -13.48
C PHE A 80 0.37 5.70 -14.28
N HIS A 81 -0.26 6.24 -15.32
CA HIS A 81 0.24 7.34 -16.14
C HIS A 81 -0.68 8.58 -16.04
N GLY A 82 -1.78 8.47 -15.32
CA GLY A 82 -2.75 9.52 -15.09
C GLY A 82 -3.12 9.62 -13.60
N PRO A 83 -4.12 10.46 -13.29
CA PRO A 83 -4.58 10.66 -11.92
C PRO A 83 -5.02 9.36 -11.27
N VAL A 84 -4.68 9.20 -9.99
CA VAL A 84 -5.13 8.09 -9.16
C VAL A 84 -6.32 8.54 -8.32
N CYS A 85 -7.45 7.87 -8.48
CA CYS A 85 -8.68 8.09 -7.75
C CYS A 85 -8.84 6.97 -6.73
N VAL A 86 -8.50 7.25 -5.47
CA VAL A 86 -8.51 6.27 -4.40
C VAL A 86 -9.92 6.07 -3.84
N SER A 87 -10.29 4.84 -3.54
CA SER A 87 -11.50 4.49 -2.80
C SER A 87 -11.20 3.41 -1.79
N VAL A 88 -11.58 3.65 -0.54
CA VAL A 88 -11.39 2.73 0.57
C VAL A 88 -12.74 2.28 1.11
N THR A 89 -12.94 0.97 1.25
CA THR A 89 -14.18 0.38 1.74
C THR A 89 -13.93 -0.70 2.79
N GLY A 90 -14.92 -0.93 3.66
CA GLY A 90 -14.86 -1.96 4.71
C GLY A 90 -14.32 -1.47 6.05
N VAL A 91 -14.11 -0.16 6.21
CA VAL A 91 -13.74 0.48 7.47
C VAL A 91 -14.62 1.70 7.75
N ASP A 92 -14.50 2.25 8.97
CA ASP A 92 -15.17 3.50 9.32
C ASP A 92 -14.78 4.64 8.37
N ALA A 93 -15.72 5.53 8.07
CA ALA A 93 -15.54 6.62 7.12
C ALA A 93 -14.41 7.59 7.51
N LYS A 94 -14.09 7.75 8.79
CA LYS A 94 -12.97 8.59 9.25
C LYS A 94 -11.65 7.92 8.92
N VAL A 95 -11.52 6.63 9.16
CA VAL A 95 -10.33 5.84 8.80
C VAL A 95 -10.17 5.78 7.29
N ALA A 96 -11.26 5.54 6.55
CA ALA A 96 -11.24 5.52 5.08
C ALA A 96 -10.65 6.82 4.52
N ARG A 97 -11.15 7.99 4.94
CA ARG A 97 -10.62 9.29 4.50
C ARG A 97 -9.15 9.50 4.85
N LEU A 98 -8.69 9.03 6.00
CA LEU A 98 -7.28 9.12 6.39
C LEU A 98 -6.40 8.28 5.47
N VAL A 99 -6.79 7.04 5.20
CA VAL A 99 -6.09 6.13 4.29
C VAL A 99 -6.07 6.69 2.86
N GLU A 100 -7.21 7.18 2.36
CA GLU A 100 -7.32 7.84 1.04
C GLU A 100 -6.40 9.06 0.93
N ALA A 101 -6.40 9.93 1.95
CA ALA A 101 -5.55 11.12 1.98
C ALA A 101 -4.06 10.75 1.95
N ARG A 102 -3.65 9.72 2.71
CA ARG A 102 -2.26 9.27 2.76
C ARG A 102 -1.84 8.65 1.43
N ILE A 103 -2.65 7.80 0.80
CA ILE A 103 -2.36 7.22 -0.52
C ILE A 103 -2.25 8.32 -1.58
N ASN A 104 -3.13 9.33 -1.55
CA ASN A 104 -3.04 10.48 -2.44
C ASN A 104 -1.75 11.29 -2.22
N ALA A 105 -1.31 11.45 -0.97
CA ALA A 105 -0.03 12.11 -0.67
C ALA A 105 1.16 11.33 -1.25
N VAL A 106 1.12 9.99 -1.20
CA VAL A 106 2.14 9.14 -1.85
C VAL A 106 2.09 9.27 -3.36
N ALA A 107 0.89 9.32 -3.97
CA ALA A 107 0.72 9.56 -5.40
C ALA A 107 1.29 10.93 -5.83
N ASP A 108 1.07 11.98 -5.05
CA ASP A 108 1.67 13.32 -5.25
C ASP A 108 3.20 13.26 -5.13
N TYR A 109 3.72 12.57 -4.11
CA TYR A 109 5.16 12.39 -3.89
C TYR A 109 5.87 11.75 -5.09
N VAL A 110 5.28 10.72 -5.69
CA VAL A 110 5.85 10.08 -6.88
C VAL A 110 5.66 10.90 -8.16
N GLY A 111 4.86 11.95 -8.13
CA GLY A 111 4.67 12.89 -9.24
C GLY A 111 3.46 12.57 -10.13
N LEU A 112 2.49 11.82 -9.63
CA LEU A 112 1.23 11.59 -10.35
C LEU A 112 0.35 12.86 -10.28
N PRO A 113 -0.41 13.15 -11.35
CA PRO A 113 -1.32 14.29 -11.34
C PRO A 113 -2.47 14.05 -10.36
N LYS A 114 -2.94 15.13 -9.74
CA LYS A 114 -4.06 15.07 -8.79
C LYS A 114 -5.36 14.71 -9.49
N ALA A 115 -6.13 13.84 -8.85
CA ALA A 115 -7.48 13.51 -9.30
C ALA A 115 -8.45 14.67 -9.03
N LYS A 116 -9.47 14.80 -9.89
CA LYS A 116 -10.56 15.76 -9.68
C LYS A 116 -11.57 15.18 -8.70
N GLU A 117 -12.30 16.06 -8.00
CA GLU A 117 -13.44 15.63 -7.19
C GLU A 117 -14.46 14.85 -8.04
N GLY A 118 -15.05 13.81 -7.45
CA GLY A 118 -16.00 12.95 -8.15
C GLY A 118 -15.40 12.06 -9.22
N CYS A 119 -14.07 11.88 -9.23
CA CYS A 119 -13.40 10.98 -10.13
C CYS A 119 -13.89 9.51 -9.95
N LYS A 120 -13.79 8.72 -11.01
CA LYS A 120 -14.06 7.29 -10.94
C LYS A 120 -12.88 6.55 -10.29
N ALA A 121 -13.13 5.81 -9.23
CA ALA A 121 -12.09 5.05 -8.53
C ALA A 121 -11.36 4.08 -9.46
N ASN A 122 -10.03 4.18 -9.46
CA ASN A 122 -9.12 3.29 -10.18
C ASN A 122 -8.01 2.70 -9.28
N ALA A 123 -7.94 3.13 -8.02
CA ALA A 123 -7.12 2.54 -6.98
C ALA A 123 -8.03 2.20 -5.80
N VAL A 124 -8.24 0.92 -5.55
CA VAL A 124 -9.29 0.45 -4.63
C VAL A 124 -8.68 -0.35 -3.48
N VAL A 125 -9.03 0.05 -2.27
CA VAL A 125 -8.69 -0.68 -1.04
C VAL A 125 -9.96 -1.33 -0.51
N LEU A 126 -9.94 -2.65 -0.38
CA LEU A 126 -11.04 -3.45 0.14
C LEU A 126 -10.62 -4.06 1.48
N ILE A 127 -11.42 -3.88 2.52
CA ILE A 127 -11.18 -4.52 3.81
C ILE A 127 -12.40 -5.35 4.15
N SER A 128 -12.21 -6.65 4.41
CA SER A 128 -13.32 -7.57 4.63
C SER A 128 -13.00 -8.57 5.74
N ALA A 129 -14.02 -8.88 6.55
CA ALA A 129 -13.95 -10.00 7.50
C ALA A 129 -14.06 -11.37 6.81
N ASP A 130 -14.55 -11.39 5.56
CA ASP A 130 -14.69 -12.59 4.73
C ASP A 130 -14.16 -12.25 3.30
N PRO A 131 -12.84 -12.22 3.10
CA PRO A 131 -12.25 -11.88 1.82
C PRO A 131 -12.66 -12.81 0.66
N PRO A 132 -12.82 -14.14 0.83
CA PRO A 132 -13.32 -15.00 -0.24
C PRO A 132 -14.70 -14.60 -0.72
N LYS A 133 -15.65 -14.39 0.20
CA LYS A 133 -17.01 -13.97 -0.14
C LYS A 133 -17.04 -12.58 -0.79
N MET A 134 -16.24 -11.66 -0.29
CA MET A 134 -16.07 -10.33 -0.89
C MET A 134 -15.55 -10.44 -2.34
N PHE A 135 -14.56 -11.30 -2.59
CA PHE A 135 -14.01 -11.48 -3.93
C PHE A 135 -15.03 -12.05 -4.91
N GLU A 136 -15.85 -13.02 -4.49
CA GLU A 136 -16.96 -13.53 -5.33
C GLU A 136 -17.99 -12.44 -5.65
N ALA A 137 -18.27 -11.53 -4.72
CA ALA A 137 -19.13 -10.37 -4.99
C ALA A 137 -18.46 -9.40 -6.00
N VAL A 138 -17.15 -9.17 -5.91
CA VAL A 138 -16.39 -8.38 -6.90
C VAL A 138 -16.48 -9.01 -8.29
N ILE A 139 -16.33 -10.32 -8.40
CA ILE A 139 -16.47 -11.04 -9.67
C ILE A 139 -17.88 -10.82 -10.24
N LYS A 140 -18.90 -10.92 -9.42
CA LYS A 140 -20.30 -10.84 -9.85
C LYS A 140 -20.73 -9.41 -10.21
N GLU A 141 -20.34 -8.42 -9.40
CA GLU A 141 -20.91 -7.06 -9.46
C GLU A 141 -19.95 -6.03 -10.06
N ARG A 142 -18.67 -6.27 -9.99
CA ARG A 142 -17.59 -5.34 -10.36
C ARG A 142 -16.53 -5.99 -11.23
N PHE A 143 -17.00 -6.81 -12.15
CA PHE A 143 -16.13 -7.62 -13.01
C PHE A 143 -15.00 -6.83 -13.73
N GLY A 144 -15.23 -5.55 -14.03
CA GLY A 144 -14.21 -4.66 -14.59
C GLY A 144 -13.01 -4.40 -13.69
N LEU A 145 -13.05 -4.78 -12.40
CA LEU A 145 -11.91 -4.66 -11.49
C LEU A 145 -10.91 -5.83 -11.58
N ILE A 146 -11.22 -6.90 -12.35
CA ILE A 146 -10.43 -8.14 -12.33
C ILE A 146 -9.47 -8.28 -13.52
N GLY A 147 -9.64 -7.49 -14.58
CA GLY A 147 -8.75 -7.52 -15.71
C GLY A 147 -9.35 -8.00 -17.02
N GLN A 148 -8.54 -7.94 -18.07
CA GLN A 148 -8.96 -8.27 -19.43
C GLN A 148 -9.03 -9.79 -19.70
N GLN A 149 -9.72 -10.15 -20.77
CA GLN A 149 -10.23 -11.51 -21.00
C GLN A 149 -9.17 -12.61 -21.13
N GLN A 150 -8.01 -12.37 -21.74
CA GLN A 150 -7.06 -13.43 -22.07
C GLN A 150 -6.43 -14.16 -20.87
N ASN A 151 -6.27 -13.48 -19.73
CA ASN A 151 -5.65 -14.08 -18.53
C ASN A 151 -6.56 -14.03 -17.31
N ARG A 152 -7.84 -13.69 -17.47
CA ARG A 152 -8.78 -13.48 -16.39
C ARG A 152 -8.98 -14.71 -15.52
N ASP A 153 -9.21 -15.86 -16.13
CA ASP A 153 -9.46 -17.10 -15.38
C ASP A 153 -8.24 -17.51 -14.55
N VAL A 154 -7.03 -17.30 -15.09
CA VAL A 154 -5.78 -17.51 -14.37
C VAL A 154 -5.67 -16.53 -13.20
N ALA A 155 -5.97 -15.25 -13.40
CA ALA A 155 -5.95 -14.25 -12.34
C ALA A 155 -6.98 -14.57 -11.25
N ILE A 156 -8.21 -14.91 -11.61
CA ILE A 156 -9.26 -15.33 -10.67
C ILE A 156 -8.82 -16.56 -9.89
N GLY A 157 -8.31 -17.59 -10.56
CA GLY A 157 -7.82 -18.81 -9.92
C GLY A 157 -6.69 -18.52 -8.93
N THR A 158 -5.78 -17.65 -9.32
CA THR A 158 -4.64 -17.22 -8.50
C THR A 158 -5.09 -16.47 -7.24
N ILE A 159 -6.00 -15.51 -7.39
CA ILE A 159 -6.54 -14.74 -6.26
C ILE A 159 -7.32 -15.67 -5.32
N ARG A 160 -8.17 -16.55 -5.85
CA ARG A 160 -8.89 -17.55 -5.04
C ARG A 160 -7.96 -18.45 -4.24
N ALA A 161 -6.86 -18.90 -4.85
CA ALA A 161 -5.86 -19.71 -4.17
C ALA A 161 -5.19 -18.95 -3.01
N ASP A 162 -4.85 -17.67 -3.19
CA ASP A 162 -4.28 -16.83 -2.13
C ASP A 162 -5.26 -16.59 -0.99
N LEU A 163 -6.51 -16.31 -1.31
CA LEU A 163 -7.57 -16.12 -0.32
C LEU A 163 -7.86 -17.43 0.45
N ALA A 164 -7.88 -18.57 -0.23
CA ALA A 164 -8.03 -19.87 0.40
C ALA A 164 -6.84 -20.24 1.31
N ALA A 165 -5.63 -19.79 0.97
CA ALA A 165 -4.44 -19.92 1.80
C ALA A 165 -4.43 -18.98 3.02
N GLY A 166 -5.45 -18.11 3.15
CA GLY A 166 -5.58 -17.18 4.27
C GLY A 166 -4.54 -16.05 4.27
N LYS A 167 -4.06 -15.65 3.10
CA LYS A 167 -3.13 -14.51 3.01
C LYS A 167 -3.76 -13.25 3.59
N PRO A 168 -3.02 -12.48 4.41
CA PRO A 168 -3.53 -11.26 5.05
C PRO A 168 -3.85 -10.15 4.04
N LEU A 169 -3.20 -10.20 2.87
CA LEU A 169 -3.35 -9.24 1.79
C LEU A 169 -3.27 -9.97 0.45
N VAL A 170 -4.14 -9.57 -0.47
CA VAL A 170 -4.12 -9.99 -1.87
C VAL A 170 -4.25 -8.75 -2.74
N ALA A 171 -3.40 -8.61 -3.75
CA ALA A 171 -3.42 -7.48 -4.67
C ALA A 171 -3.45 -7.94 -6.12
N TRP A 172 -4.13 -7.15 -6.96
CA TRP A 172 -4.16 -7.37 -8.40
C TRP A 172 -4.34 -6.06 -9.15
N SER A 173 -4.00 -6.03 -10.41
CA SER A 173 -4.21 -4.87 -11.27
C SER A 173 -4.67 -5.28 -12.65
N GLN A 174 -5.43 -4.39 -13.29
CA GLN A 174 -5.69 -4.42 -14.70
C GLN A 174 -4.78 -3.40 -15.39
N SER A 175 -4.10 -3.83 -16.43
CA SER A 175 -3.22 -2.98 -17.21
C SER A 175 -3.53 -3.14 -18.71
N SER A 176 -3.32 -2.07 -19.46
CA SER A 176 -3.46 -2.05 -20.92
C SER A 176 -2.16 -1.58 -21.57
N GLU A 177 -1.86 -2.16 -22.71
CA GLU A 177 -0.77 -1.70 -23.57
C GLU A 177 -1.23 -0.47 -24.36
N ARG A 178 -0.39 0.54 -24.42
CA ARG A 178 -0.64 1.78 -25.17
C ARG A 178 0.59 2.16 -25.98
N ASN A 179 0.36 2.69 -27.18
CA ASN A 179 1.44 3.21 -28.01
C ASN A 179 2.05 4.46 -27.37
N TYR A 180 3.37 4.54 -27.40
CA TYR A 180 4.10 5.70 -26.87
C TYR A 180 3.84 6.99 -27.64
N ASP A 181 3.55 6.91 -28.93
CA ASP A 181 3.18 8.03 -29.80
C ASP A 181 1.74 8.52 -29.66
N GLY A 182 0.96 7.96 -28.72
CA GLY A 182 -0.43 8.30 -28.47
C GLY A 182 -1.42 7.58 -29.38
N GLY A 183 -0.97 6.75 -30.32
CA GLY A 183 -1.81 5.87 -31.08
C GLY A 183 -2.46 4.80 -30.19
N THR A 184 -3.70 4.43 -30.47
CA THR A 184 -4.33 3.26 -29.83
C THR A 184 -3.74 1.98 -30.40
N THR A 185 -3.52 0.97 -29.55
CA THR A 185 -3.35 -0.39 -30.02
C THR A 185 -4.67 -0.80 -30.67
N ALA A 186 -4.70 -0.87 -31.99
CA ALA A 186 -5.90 -1.33 -32.69
C ALA A 186 -6.08 -2.81 -32.40
N ASP A 187 -7.26 -3.17 -31.90
CA ASP A 187 -7.72 -4.53 -31.89
C ASP A 187 -7.89 -4.92 -33.38
N SER A 188 -7.11 -5.91 -33.85
CA SER A 188 -7.08 -6.33 -35.23
C SER A 188 -8.43 -6.85 -35.76
N SER A 189 -9.39 -7.05 -34.86
CA SER A 189 -10.74 -7.55 -35.21
C SER A 189 -11.67 -6.49 -35.80
N GLY A 190 -11.31 -5.20 -35.80
CA GLY A 190 -12.19 -4.10 -36.24
C GLY A 190 -11.58 -3.06 -37.18
N ASP A 191 -10.31 -3.13 -37.56
CA ASP A 191 -9.69 -2.13 -38.44
C ASP A 191 -9.88 -2.55 -39.95
N PRO A 192 -10.71 -1.80 -40.72
CA PRO A 192 -10.92 -2.07 -42.15
C PRO A 192 -9.63 -1.95 -42.99
N ALA A 193 -8.59 -1.27 -42.49
CA ALA A 193 -7.31 -1.14 -43.17
C ALA A 193 -6.44 -2.41 -43.06
N LEU A 194 -6.76 -3.33 -42.12
CA LEU A 194 -6.11 -4.64 -41.97
C LEU A 194 -6.90 -5.78 -42.62
N ALA A 195 -8.09 -5.53 -43.16
CA ALA A 195 -8.95 -6.54 -43.83
C ALA A 195 -8.31 -7.16 -45.06
N GLY A 196 -7.17 -6.66 -45.53
CA GLY A 196 -6.40 -7.22 -46.65
C GLY A 196 -5.15 -8.03 -46.28
N ALA A 197 -4.74 -8.00 -45.02
CA ALA A 197 -3.64 -8.82 -44.51
C ALA A 197 -4.26 -10.07 -43.88
N GLY A 198 -4.17 -11.20 -44.56
CA GLY A 198 -4.82 -12.45 -44.22
C GLY A 198 -5.09 -12.70 -42.76
N SER A 199 -6.29 -13.13 -42.47
CA SER A 199 -6.81 -13.48 -41.15
C SER A 199 -5.83 -14.40 -40.42
N PHE A 200 -4.97 -13.83 -39.58
CA PHE A 200 -4.31 -14.56 -38.53
C PHE A 200 -5.29 -14.59 -37.36
N GLY A 201 -5.87 -15.74 -37.14
CA GLY A 201 -6.87 -15.95 -36.11
C GLY A 201 -6.41 -15.49 -34.75
N ASP A 202 -7.39 -15.10 -33.97
CA ASP A 202 -7.34 -14.83 -32.53
C ASP A 202 -6.46 -13.65 -32.04
N GLY A 203 -7.04 -12.43 -32.15
CA GLY A 203 -6.77 -11.38 -31.14
C GLY A 203 -5.33 -10.88 -31.02
N LEU A 204 -4.53 -10.89 -32.08
CA LEU A 204 -3.21 -10.25 -32.06
C LEU A 204 -3.38 -8.72 -32.05
N ASN A 205 -3.05 -8.07 -30.95
CA ASN A 205 -2.91 -6.63 -30.89
C ASN A 205 -1.80 -6.17 -31.83
N VAL A 206 -2.17 -5.61 -32.99
CA VAL A 206 -1.20 -5.05 -33.94
C VAL A 206 -0.91 -3.61 -33.56
N THR A 207 0.26 -3.39 -33.03
CA THR A 207 0.76 -2.05 -32.70
C THR A 207 1.41 -1.45 -33.94
N ARG A 208 0.79 -0.42 -34.55
CA ARG A 208 1.47 0.40 -35.54
C ARG A 208 2.27 1.46 -34.85
N THR A 209 3.59 1.45 -35.00
CA THR A 209 4.47 2.48 -34.49
C THR A 209 5.46 2.93 -35.57
N THR A 210 5.71 4.21 -35.61
CA THR A 210 6.79 4.81 -36.43
C THR A 210 8.15 4.78 -35.74
N MET A 211 8.17 4.40 -34.42
CA MET A 211 9.39 4.36 -33.64
C MET A 211 10.01 2.97 -33.69
N THR A 212 11.19 2.86 -34.29
CA THR A 212 12.02 1.66 -34.20
C THR A 212 13.24 1.99 -33.34
N GLY A 213 13.33 1.40 -32.15
CA GLY A 213 14.46 1.63 -31.25
C GLY A 213 14.82 0.39 -30.46
N ARG A 214 16.12 0.05 -30.42
CA ARG A 214 16.64 -1.06 -29.59
C ARG A 214 16.76 -0.70 -28.11
N LEU A 215 16.62 0.58 -27.77
CA LEU A 215 16.87 1.11 -26.41
C LEU A 215 15.61 1.38 -25.60
N ARG A 216 14.43 1.34 -26.24
CA ARG A 216 13.13 1.61 -25.61
C ARG A 216 12.04 0.81 -26.30
N SER A 217 10.99 0.54 -25.53
CA SER A 217 9.78 -0.06 -26.08
C SER A 217 9.01 0.92 -26.98
N THR A 218 8.27 0.40 -27.93
CA THR A 218 7.30 1.16 -28.76
C THR A 218 5.99 1.39 -28.02
N ILE A 219 5.75 0.61 -26.96
CA ILE A 219 4.57 0.69 -26.09
C ILE A 219 4.97 1.04 -24.66
N PHE A 220 3.99 1.46 -23.91
CA PHE A 220 4.03 1.48 -22.44
C PHE A 220 2.85 0.71 -21.86
N ILE A 221 2.97 0.27 -20.62
CA ILE A 221 1.94 -0.49 -19.93
C ILE A 221 1.31 0.42 -18.88
N ALA A 222 0.04 0.79 -19.11
CA ALA A 222 -0.72 1.62 -18.19
C ALA A 222 -1.52 0.74 -17.24
N LYS A 223 -1.39 0.95 -15.91
CA LYS A 223 -2.38 0.46 -14.96
C LYS A 223 -3.67 1.24 -15.13
N ASP A 224 -4.75 0.56 -15.47
CA ASP A 224 -6.08 1.14 -15.58
C ASP A 224 -6.81 1.08 -14.22
N VAL A 225 -6.64 -0.03 -13.50
CA VAL A 225 -7.17 -0.25 -12.15
C VAL A 225 -6.16 -1.06 -11.34
N ALA A 226 -6.02 -0.72 -10.07
CA ALA A 226 -5.32 -1.52 -9.08
C ALA A 226 -6.20 -1.74 -7.86
N VAL A 227 -6.18 -2.94 -7.30
CA VAL A 227 -6.96 -3.32 -6.13
C VAL A 227 -6.07 -4.00 -5.12
N VAL A 228 -6.22 -3.64 -3.87
CA VAL A 228 -5.64 -4.35 -2.73
C VAL A 228 -6.75 -4.73 -1.77
N ALA A 229 -6.79 -5.99 -1.39
CA ALA A 229 -7.79 -6.54 -0.48
C ALA A 229 -7.11 -7.06 0.77
N PHE A 230 -7.58 -6.63 1.94
CA PHE A 230 -7.08 -7.02 3.24
C PHE A 230 -8.10 -7.89 3.98
N ASP A 231 -7.60 -8.91 4.68
CA ASP A 231 -8.38 -9.65 5.66
C ASP A 231 -8.40 -8.88 6.98
N ALA A 232 -9.59 -8.40 7.38
CA ALA A 232 -9.78 -7.56 8.56
C ALA A 232 -9.23 -8.18 9.86
N LYS A 233 -9.18 -9.52 9.96
CA LYS A 233 -8.65 -10.21 11.15
C LYS A 233 -7.16 -9.96 11.37
N HIS A 234 -6.41 -9.60 10.33
CA HIS A 234 -4.98 -9.30 10.40
C HIS A 234 -4.68 -7.82 10.63
N LEU A 235 -5.71 -6.98 10.76
CA LEU A 235 -5.56 -5.51 10.88
C LEU A 235 -5.76 -4.99 12.32
N ALA A 236 -5.99 -5.85 13.32
CA ALA A 236 -6.37 -5.44 14.68
C ALA A 236 -5.42 -4.41 15.31
N ASP A 237 -4.11 -4.59 15.15
CA ASP A 237 -3.08 -3.71 15.73
C ASP A 237 -2.35 -2.88 14.66
N VAL A 238 -2.82 -2.88 13.42
CA VAL A 238 -2.19 -2.14 12.32
C VAL A 238 -2.56 -0.67 12.42
N HIS A 239 -1.55 0.19 12.47
CA HIS A 239 -1.77 1.63 12.49
C HIS A 239 -2.33 2.11 11.15
N PRO A 240 -3.28 3.08 11.11
CA PRO A 240 -3.84 3.57 9.84
C PRO A 240 -2.81 4.09 8.83
N ILE A 241 -1.67 4.62 9.29
CA ILE A 241 -0.57 5.03 8.41
C ILE A 241 0.10 3.80 7.79
N GLN A 242 0.41 2.75 8.57
CA GLN A 242 0.94 1.49 8.05
C GLN A 242 -0.01 0.88 7.00
N LEU A 243 -1.32 0.87 7.31
CA LEU A 243 -2.34 0.36 6.37
C LEU A 243 -2.35 1.16 5.07
N ALA A 244 -2.29 2.49 5.14
CA ALA A 244 -2.29 3.34 3.97
C ALA A 244 -1.02 3.17 3.13
N ASP A 245 0.13 3.13 3.78
CA ASP A 245 1.42 3.05 3.12
C ASP A 245 1.64 1.67 2.46
N ILE A 246 1.26 0.56 3.14
CA ILE A 246 1.33 -0.76 2.51
C ILE A 246 0.33 -0.88 1.35
N ALA A 247 -0.87 -0.29 1.48
CA ALA A 247 -1.82 -0.23 0.37
C ALA A 247 -1.24 0.57 -0.81
N ALA A 248 -0.58 1.70 -0.56
CA ALA A 248 0.06 2.49 -1.60
C ALA A 248 1.18 1.72 -2.31
N LEU A 249 2.01 0.96 -1.57
CA LEU A 249 3.05 0.10 -2.15
C LEU A 249 2.48 -0.91 -3.15
N TYR A 250 1.36 -1.55 -2.82
CA TYR A 250 0.72 -2.52 -3.72
C TYR A 250 -0.07 -1.86 -4.86
N LEU A 251 -0.74 -0.74 -4.61
CA LEU A 251 -1.51 -0.04 -5.64
C LEU A 251 -0.60 0.63 -6.68
N LEU A 252 0.42 1.36 -6.22
CA LEU A 252 1.29 2.18 -7.06
C LEU A 252 2.53 1.42 -7.55
N GLY A 253 3.07 0.54 -6.72
CA GLY A 253 4.20 -0.32 -7.06
C GLY A 253 3.79 -1.60 -7.79
N ASN A 254 4.74 -2.50 -7.91
CA ASN A 254 4.54 -3.85 -8.43
C ASN A 254 5.38 -4.82 -7.58
N PRO A 255 5.09 -4.97 -6.28
CA PRO A 255 5.79 -5.94 -5.46
C PRO A 255 5.43 -7.36 -5.91
N ARG A 256 6.39 -8.27 -5.75
CA ARG A 256 6.13 -9.69 -6.04
C ARG A 256 4.98 -10.22 -5.19
N ARG A 257 4.19 -11.09 -5.79
CA ARG A 257 3.12 -11.79 -5.08
C ARG A 257 3.63 -12.65 -3.93
N ASN A 258 4.79 -13.29 -4.10
CA ASN A 258 5.46 -14.11 -3.10
C ASN A 258 6.88 -13.55 -2.90
N ILE A 259 7.01 -12.64 -1.94
CA ILE A 259 8.30 -12.05 -1.57
C ILE A 259 9.03 -13.03 -0.66
N ASP A 260 10.29 -13.30 -0.97
CA ASP A 260 11.20 -13.98 -0.05
C ASP A 260 11.73 -12.96 0.96
N TYR A 261 10.97 -12.79 2.03
CA TYR A 261 11.31 -11.80 3.06
C TYR A 261 12.62 -12.07 3.79
N ASP A 262 13.09 -13.34 3.83
CA ASP A 262 14.33 -13.69 4.50
C ASP A 262 15.55 -13.25 3.70
N SER A 263 15.39 -13.15 2.40
CA SER A 263 16.42 -12.59 1.48
C SER A 263 16.40 -11.07 1.38
N LEU A 264 15.44 -10.38 2.03
CA LEU A 264 15.36 -8.92 2.01
C LEU A 264 16.41 -8.33 2.97
N GLY A 265 17.41 -7.68 2.43
CA GLY A 265 18.56 -7.12 3.16
C GLY A 265 18.30 -5.74 3.79
N THR A 266 17.11 -5.15 3.59
CA THR A 266 16.74 -3.83 4.08
C THR A 266 15.42 -3.85 4.83
N SER A 267 15.17 -2.81 5.63
CA SER A 267 13.85 -2.58 6.22
C SER A 267 12.85 -2.18 5.14
N SER A 268 11.67 -2.78 5.16
CA SER A 268 10.57 -2.46 4.26
C SER A 268 9.24 -2.68 4.97
N LEU A 269 8.28 -1.81 4.72
CA LEU A 269 6.92 -1.97 5.24
C LEU A 269 6.20 -3.21 4.67
N LEU A 270 6.70 -3.77 3.57
CA LEU A 270 6.17 -5.01 2.99
C LEU A 270 6.32 -6.22 3.94
N THR A 271 7.19 -6.15 4.95
CA THR A 271 7.32 -7.20 5.99
C THR A 271 6.22 -7.14 7.06
N LEU A 272 5.31 -6.16 7.01
CA LEU A 272 4.30 -5.89 8.04
C LEU A 272 3.55 -7.14 8.52
N PHE A 273 3.10 -7.98 7.60
CA PHE A 273 2.32 -9.16 7.95
C PHE A 273 3.17 -10.38 8.34
N ARG A 274 4.48 -10.36 8.10
CA ARG A 274 5.43 -11.37 8.59
C ARG A 274 5.85 -11.02 10.02
N ASP A 275 6.29 -9.79 10.26
CA ASP A 275 6.96 -9.39 11.49
C ASP A 275 5.96 -8.87 12.53
N GLY A 276 4.77 -8.50 12.09
CA GLY A 276 3.71 -7.89 12.89
C GLY A 276 3.87 -6.37 13.03
N PRO A 277 2.76 -5.65 13.31
CA PRO A 277 2.72 -4.18 13.25
C PRO A 277 3.64 -3.48 14.25
N LYS A 278 3.92 -4.09 15.38
CA LYS A 278 4.80 -3.51 16.42
C LYS A 278 6.28 -3.57 16.07
N LYS A 279 6.70 -4.53 15.24
CA LYS A 279 8.09 -4.72 14.80
C LYS A 279 8.37 -4.14 13.43
N SER A 280 7.34 -3.82 12.68
CA SER A 280 7.45 -3.24 11.35
C SER A 280 7.52 -1.71 11.42
N PRO A 281 8.11 -1.05 10.41
CA PRO A 281 8.10 0.41 10.30
C PRO A 281 6.69 0.97 10.42
N ILE A 282 6.54 2.14 11.04
CA ILE A 282 5.24 2.82 11.18
C ILE A 282 4.77 3.45 9.87
N GLU A 283 5.69 3.71 8.95
CA GLU A 283 5.45 4.28 7.63
C GLU A 283 6.43 3.68 6.60
N MET A 284 6.28 4.05 5.32
CA MET A 284 7.23 3.65 4.28
C MET A 284 8.65 4.01 4.66
N THR A 285 9.57 3.05 4.51
CA THR A 285 11.00 3.25 4.67
C THR A 285 11.58 4.07 3.51
N ASP A 286 12.81 4.50 3.65
CA ASP A 286 13.54 5.19 2.57
C ASP A 286 13.64 4.32 1.32
N PHE A 287 13.85 3.02 1.49
CA PHE A 287 13.86 2.08 0.39
C PHE A 287 12.50 1.95 -0.29
N ASP A 288 11.41 1.86 0.47
CA ASP A 288 10.05 1.79 -0.06
C ASP A 288 9.71 3.06 -0.87
N ARG A 289 10.07 4.23 -0.34
CA ARG A 289 9.89 5.53 -1.02
C ARG A 289 10.72 5.61 -2.29
N ALA A 290 11.99 5.18 -2.24
CA ALA A 290 12.89 5.16 -3.39
C ALA A 290 12.39 4.18 -4.47
N TYR A 291 11.89 3.02 -4.08
CA TYR A 291 11.29 2.05 -4.99
C TYR A 291 10.13 2.66 -5.77
N LEU A 292 9.15 3.26 -5.08
CA LEU A 292 8.04 3.91 -5.76
C LEU A 292 8.52 5.08 -6.63
N LYS A 293 9.37 5.95 -6.10
CA LYS A 293 9.91 7.11 -6.85
C LYS A 293 10.67 6.66 -8.09
N GLY A 294 11.44 5.58 -7.98
CA GLY A 294 12.18 4.99 -9.08
C GLY A 294 11.27 4.49 -10.21
N ILE A 295 10.16 3.81 -9.88
CA ILE A 295 9.15 3.38 -10.84
C ILE A 295 8.60 4.58 -11.62
N TYR A 296 8.23 5.65 -10.93
CA TYR A 296 7.59 6.82 -11.55
C TYR A 296 8.60 7.79 -12.18
N SER A 297 9.90 7.62 -11.95
CA SER A 297 10.97 8.34 -12.63
C SER A 297 11.37 7.73 -13.97
N LEU A 298 10.97 6.50 -14.27
CA LEU A 298 11.13 5.91 -15.60
C LEU A 298 10.33 6.71 -16.64
N ARG A 299 10.81 6.81 -17.86
CA ARG A 299 9.97 7.24 -18.98
C ARG A 299 8.90 6.17 -19.26
N PRO A 300 7.75 6.52 -19.82
CA PRO A 300 6.66 5.55 -20.02
C PRO A 300 7.09 4.27 -20.74
N ASN A 301 7.96 4.39 -21.74
CA ASN A 301 8.45 3.32 -22.58
C ASN A 301 9.88 2.83 -22.26
N ASP A 302 10.44 3.19 -21.11
CA ASP A 302 11.71 2.62 -20.67
C ASP A 302 11.51 1.15 -20.26
N PHE A 303 12.49 0.31 -20.60
CA PHE A 303 12.50 -1.08 -20.17
C PHE A 303 12.66 -1.22 -18.65
N SER A 304 12.05 -2.24 -18.09
CA SER A 304 12.13 -2.57 -16.65
C SER A 304 13.56 -2.72 -16.14
N SER A 305 14.49 -3.13 -17.00
CA SER A 305 15.93 -3.21 -16.66
C SER A 305 16.57 -1.88 -16.23
N ARG A 306 15.87 -0.75 -16.47
CA ARG A 306 16.31 0.57 -16.00
C ARG A 306 15.84 0.91 -14.60
N LEU A 307 14.91 0.12 -14.03
CA LEU A 307 14.33 0.39 -12.72
C LEU A 307 15.39 0.53 -11.64
N TYR A 308 16.37 -0.36 -11.62
CA TYR A 308 17.49 -0.29 -10.70
C TYR A 308 18.11 1.09 -10.64
N ARG A 309 18.48 1.66 -11.80
CA ARG A 309 19.15 2.97 -11.87
C ARG A 309 18.29 4.12 -11.33
N THR A 310 17.00 4.08 -11.59
CA THR A 310 16.08 5.12 -11.13
C THR A 310 15.81 4.99 -9.63
N VAL A 311 15.76 3.77 -9.08
CA VAL A 311 15.62 3.54 -7.65
C VAL A 311 16.88 3.97 -6.90
N THR A 312 18.07 3.60 -7.39
CA THR A 312 19.34 4.04 -6.79
C THR A 312 19.41 5.57 -6.77
N ALA A 313 19.12 6.24 -7.90
CA ALA A 313 19.15 7.70 -7.96
C ALA A 313 18.11 8.36 -7.01
N ALA A 314 16.96 7.72 -6.81
CA ALA A 314 15.94 8.21 -5.86
C ALA A 314 16.39 8.02 -4.42
N TYR A 315 17.03 6.89 -4.10
CA TYR A 315 17.57 6.59 -2.77
C TYR A 315 18.72 7.55 -2.41
N ASP A 316 19.69 7.75 -3.32
CA ASP A 316 20.80 8.68 -3.14
C ASP A 316 20.33 10.12 -2.89
N LYS A 317 19.28 10.53 -3.62
CA LYS A 317 18.69 11.86 -3.43
C LYS A 317 18.11 12.03 -2.04
N GLN A 318 17.38 11.02 -1.52
CA GLN A 318 16.83 11.06 -0.18
C GLN A 318 17.92 11.16 0.89
N CYS A 319 18.96 10.33 0.79
CA CYS A 319 20.11 10.40 1.70
C CYS A 319 20.73 11.80 1.71
N ALA A 320 20.93 12.41 0.52
CA ALA A 320 21.51 13.74 0.40
C ALA A 320 20.62 14.83 1.04
N GLU A 321 19.30 14.72 0.90
CA GLU A 321 18.35 15.63 1.54
C GLU A 321 18.36 15.50 3.08
N GLU A 322 18.60 14.30 3.59
CA GLU A 322 18.72 14.02 5.03
C GLU A 322 20.12 14.30 5.61
N GLY A 323 21.09 14.61 4.78
CA GLY A 323 22.49 14.89 5.19
C GLY A 323 23.23 13.66 5.73
N VAL A 324 22.85 12.46 5.29
CA VAL A 324 23.47 11.18 5.68
C VAL A 324 24.30 10.61 4.54
N PRO A 325 25.34 9.78 4.85
CA PRO A 325 26.10 9.11 3.81
C PRO A 325 25.22 8.25 2.90
N CYS A 326 25.31 8.48 1.61
CA CYS A 326 24.64 7.69 0.60
C CYS A 326 25.59 6.62 0.03
N PRO A 327 25.05 5.47 -0.45
CA PRO A 327 25.84 4.49 -1.17
C PRO A 327 26.44 5.12 -2.42
N ALA A 328 27.77 5.11 -2.52
CA ALA A 328 28.51 5.88 -3.55
C ALA A 328 28.76 5.13 -4.86
N ASP A 329 28.27 3.91 -5.06
CA ASP A 329 28.61 3.13 -6.27
C ASP A 329 27.40 2.91 -7.18
N PRO A 330 27.43 3.46 -8.39
CA PRO A 330 26.26 3.55 -9.26
C PRO A 330 25.93 2.31 -10.09
N LEU A 331 26.72 1.28 -10.15
CA LEU A 331 26.46 0.14 -11.04
C LEU A 331 26.95 -1.20 -10.51
N PRO A 332 26.09 -2.24 -10.48
CA PRO A 332 26.53 -3.59 -10.19
C PRO A 332 27.53 -4.04 -11.27
N LYS A 333 28.61 -4.65 -10.83
CA LYS A 333 29.54 -5.33 -11.74
C LYS A 333 28.77 -6.48 -12.39
N ARG A 334 28.60 -6.41 -13.73
CA ARG A 334 28.02 -7.52 -14.49
C ARG A 334 28.87 -8.77 -14.24
N LYS A 335 28.24 -9.81 -13.69
CA LYS A 335 28.79 -11.16 -13.65
C LYS A 335 28.73 -11.78 -15.02
#